data_e46a4a6060d9ff7881b9a5c5dd0f18f8
#
_entry.id   e46a4a6060d9ff7881b9a5c5dd0f18f8
#
_cell.length_a   1.000
_cell.length_b   1.000
_cell.length_c   1.000
_cell.angle_alpha   90.00
_cell.angle_beta   90.00
_cell.angle_gamma   90.00
#
_symmetry.space_group_name_H-M   'P 1'
#
loop_
_entity.id
_entity.type
_entity.pdbx_description
1 polymer ?
#
loop_
_entity_poly.entity_id
_entity_poly.type
_entity_poly.pdbx_seq_one_letter_code
_entity_poly.pdbx_strand_id
1 'polypeptide(L)'
;MKSFELPLFSVDSVLFTVVEQQLKVLLVKRAVAPYEGLWSLPGGYVDIALDKDTDATAKRKLEQKAGVVPAYLEQLKTYSGSERDPRGYSVTLVYYALIGFQAASHHIASVEDAKWIDVAALNDLSMAFDHRHIVVDAHERLKQKALYSMLPVYCLPERFTVGALKGVIEAIIGKEIQRKSLMRRIENADMLEETDEYVATGRRRAKLYRVKSGVDITHFERNLSA
;
A
#
# COMPACT_ATOMS: atom_id res chain seq x y z
N MET A 1 3.76 -9.50 -43.13
CA MET A 1 3.42 -8.81 -41.87
C MET A 1 4.64 -8.88 -40.99
N LYS A 2 5.12 -7.75 -40.40
CA LYS A 2 6.15 -7.79 -39.37
C LYS A 2 5.55 -8.45 -38.14
N SER A 3 6.11 -9.55 -37.69
CA SER A 3 5.80 -10.15 -36.38
C SER A 3 6.39 -9.23 -35.31
N PHE A 4 5.56 -8.67 -34.43
CA PHE A 4 6.05 -7.94 -33.28
C PHE A 4 6.12 -8.90 -32.09
N GLU A 5 7.30 -9.02 -31.50
CA GLU A 5 7.43 -9.69 -30.21
C GLU A 5 6.76 -8.80 -29.15
N LEU A 6 5.78 -9.35 -28.45
CA LEU A 6 5.09 -8.63 -27.38
C LEU A 6 5.86 -8.77 -26.07
N PRO A 7 6.07 -7.69 -25.31
CA PRO A 7 6.66 -7.79 -23.99
C PRO A 7 5.73 -8.55 -23.02
N LEU A 8 6.32 -9.16 -22.00
CA LEU A 8 5.57 -9.68 -20.88
C LEU A 8 4.91 -8.51 -20.13
N PHE A 9 3.58 -8.47 -20.08
CA PHE A 9 2.86 -7.38 -19.42
C PHE A 9 2.19 -7.86 -18.13
N SER A 10 2.58 -7.25 -17.01
CA SER A 10 2.07 -7.57 -15.68
C SER A 10 1.61 -6.34 -14.91
N VAL A 11 0.90 -6.59 -13.84
CA VAL A 11 0.52 -5.60 -12.83
C VAL A 11 1.01 -6.12 -11.49
N ASP A 12 1.76 -5.30 -10.74
CA ASP A 12 2.21 -5.59 -9.40
C ASP A 12 1.68 -4.56 -8.41
N SER A 13 1.45 -4.95 -7.16
CA SER A 13 0.87 -4.08 -6.14
C SER A 13 1.74 -4.02 -4.90
N VAL A 14 2.03 -2.81 -4.42
CA VAL A 14 2.68 -2.56 -3.13
C VAL A 14 1.61 -2.20 -2.12
N LEU A 15 1.22 -3.14 -1.29
CA LEU A 15 0.20 -2.92 -0.27
C LEU A 15 0.85 -2.66 1.08
N PHE A 16 0.55 -1.51 1.67
CA PHE A 16 1.06 -1.09 2.97
C PHE A 16 -0.01 -1.15 4.07
N THR A 17 0.45 -1.43 5.27
CA THR A 17 -0.31 -1.25 6.53
C THR A 17 0.60 -0.74 7.63
N VAL A 18 0.03 -0.28 8.73
CA VAL A 18 0.79 0.09 9.94
C VAL A 18 0.30 -0.73 11.12
N VAL A 19 1.20 -1.46 11.74
CA VAL A 19 0.97 -2.27 12.93
C VAL A 19 2.02 -1.94 13.97
N GLU A 20 1.61 -1.69 15.21
CA GLU A 20 2.52 -1.39 16.32
C GLU A 20 3.52 -0.26 15.98
N GLN A 21 3.03 0.77 15.30
CA GLN A 21 3.81 1.92 14.82
C GLN A 21 4.93 1.57 13.82
N GLN A 22 4.85 0.40 13.19
CA GLN A 22 5.75 -0.03 12.13
C GLN A 22 5.04 -0.09 10.80
N LEU A 23 5.64 0.49 9.77
CA LEU A 23 5.16 0.36 8.39
C LEU A 23 5.51 -1.02 7.85
N LYS A 24 4.51 -1.76 7.41
CA LYS A 24 4.66 -3.09 6.82
C LYS A 24 4.18 -3.11 5.38
N VAL A 25 4.83 -3.96 4.59
CA VAL A 25 4.43 -4.26 3.21
C VAL A 25 3.99 -5.72 3.11
N LEU A 26 2.95 -5.96 2.33
CA LEU A 26 2.50 -7.32 2.03
C LEU A 26 3.40 -7.94 0.97
N LEU A 27 4.00 -9.07 1.30
CA LEU A 27 4.76 -9.89 0.37
C LEU A 27 4.17 -11.29 0.28
N VAL A 28 4.35 -11.92 -0.87
CA VAL A 28 3.98 -13.32 -1.13
C VAL A 28 5.22 -14.12 -1.46
N LYS A 29 5.33 -15.34 -0.93
CA LYS A 29 6.42 -16.25 -1.24
C LYS A 29 6.06 -17.07 -2.47
N ARG A 30 6.94 -17.08 -3.44
CA ARG A 30 6.69 -17.73 -4.74
C ARG A 30 6.81 -19.24 -4.62
N ALA A 31 5.81 -19.98 -5.11
CA ALA A 31 5.82 -21.44 -5.17
C ALA A 31 6.30 -21.97 -6.53
N VAL A 32 6.63 -21.10 -7.50
CA VAL A 32 6.98 -21.50 -8.88
C VAL A 32 8.10 -20.64 -9.46
N ALA A 33 8.83 -21.22 -10.43
CA ALA A 33 9.85 -20.51 -11.19
C ALA A 33 9.26 -19.34 -12.04
N PRO A 34 10.06 -18.33 -12.37
CA PRO A 34 11.41 -18.04 -11.85
C PRO A 34 11.34 -17.57 -10.40
N TYR A 35 12.47 -17.64 -9.68
CA TYR A 35 12.60 -17.19 -8.29
C TYR A 35 11.69 -17.92 -7.28
N GLU A 36 11.50 -19.23 -7.46
CA GLU A 36 10.81 -20.09 -6.49
C GLU A 36 11.43 -19.94 -5.10
N GLY A 37 10.60 -19.89 -4.05
CA GLY A 37 11.02 -19.71 -2.66
C GLY A 37 11.39 -18.27 -2.28
N LEU A 38 11.48 -17.32 -3.22
CA LEU A 38 11.77 -15.94 -2.91
C LEU A 38 10.49 -15.13 -2.67
N TRP A 39 10.63 -14.05 -1.89
CA TRP A 39 9.54 -13.10 -1.63
C TRP A 39 9.34 -12.16 -2.83
N SER A 40 8.09 -11.82 -3.10
CA SER A 40 7.71 -10.94 -4.20
C SER A 40 6.50 -10.09 -3.85
N LEU A 41 6.25 -9.06 -4.62
CA LEU A 41 4.99 -8.34 -4.58
C LEU A 41 3.84 -9.24 -5.07
N PRO A 42 2.63 -9.12 -4.52
CA PRO A 42 1.44 -9.70 -5.14
C PRO A 42 1.20 -9.02 -6.50
N GLY A 43 1.10 -9.82 -7.55
CA GLY A 43 0.95 -9.32 -8.91
C GLY A 43 0.87 -10.45 -9.93
N GLY A 44 0.95 -10.14 -11.20
CA GLY A 44 0.97 -11.10 -12.30
C GLY A 44 0.39 -10.56 -13.59
N TYR A 45 0.30 -11.41 -14.59
CA TYR A 45 -0.16 -11.03 -15.91
C TYR A 45 -1.61 -10.55 -15.92
N VAL A 46 -1.86 -9.57 -16.78
CA VAL A 46 -3.22 -9.15 -17.15
C VAL A 46 -3.94 -10.30 -17.84
N ASP A 47 -5.17 -10.53 -17.45
CA ASP A 47 -6.07 -11.46 -18.11
C ASP A 47 -7.13 -10.65 -18.88
N ILE A 48 -6.94 -10.53 -20.18
CA ILE A 48 -7.80 -9.71 -21.03
C ILE A 48 -9.26 -10.22 -21.14
N ALA A 49 -9.52 -11.46 -20.71
CA ALA A 49 -10.86 -12.00 -20.67
C ALA A 49 -11.60 -11.66 -19.35
N LEU A 50 -10.86 -11.41 -18.27
CA LEU A 50 -11.40 -11.15 -16.94
C LEU A 50 -11.26 -9.68 -16.51
N ASP A 51 -10.17 -9.06 -16.93
CA ASP A 51 -9.78 -7.73 -16.43
C ASP A 51 -10.20 -6.64 -17.42
N LYS A 52 -11.16 -5.82 -17.04
CA LYS A 52 -11.58 -4.67 -17.87
C LYS A 52 -10.49 -3.60 -18.01
N ASP A 53 -9.60 -3.51 -17.03
CA ASP A 53 -8.48 -2.56 -16.95
C ASP A 53 -7.40 -3.07 -15.98
N THR A 54 -6.29 -2.35 -15.88
CA THR A 54 -5.17 -2.71 -15.00
C THR A 54 -5.50 -2.54 -13.50
N ASP A 55 -6.45 -1.68 -13.14
CA ASP A 55 -6.97 -1.54 -11.80
C ASP A 55 -7.71 -2.81 -11.35
N ALA A 56 -8.54 -3.36 -12.25
CA ALA A 56 -9.21 -4.64 -12.03
C ALA A 56 -8.18 -5.78 -11.86
N THR A 57 -7.11 -5.81 -12.70
CA THR A 57 -6.02 -6.77 -12.54
C THR A 57 -5.38 -6.67 -11.16
N ALA A 58 -5.04 -5.46 -10.70
CA ALA A 58 -4.40 -5.24 -9.40
C ALA A 58 -5.26 -5.77 -8.26
N LYS A 59 -6.55 -5.42 -8.23
CA LYS A 59 -7.52 -5.88 -7.22
C LYS A 59 -7.67 -7.40 -7.23
N ARG A 60 -7.88 -7.99 -8.39
CA ARG A 60 -8.00 -9.45 -8.56
C ARG A 60 -6.74 -10.17 -8.06
N LYS A 61 -5.54 -9.69 -8.39
CA LYS A 61 -4.29 -10.32 -7.97
C LYS A 61 -4.07 -10.19 -6.46
N LEU A 62 -4.43 -9.06 -5.84
CA LEU A 62 -4.37 -8.90 -4.38
C LEU A 62 -5.34 -9.86 -3.69
N GLU A 63 -6.58 -9.94 -4.15
CA GLU A 63 -7.57 -10.86 -3.60
C GLU A 63 -7.12 -12.32 -3.74
N GLN A 64 -6.72 -12.74 -4.95
CA GLN A 64 -6.29 -14.13 -5.21
C GLN A 64 -5.07 -14.53 -4.42
N LYS A 65 -4.05 -13.65 -4.31
CA LYS A 65 -2.75 -14.01 -3.74
C LYS A 65 -2.61 -13.76 -2.25
N ALA A 66 -3.43 -12.90 -1.69
CA ALA A 66 -3.29 -12.49 -0.30
C ALA A 66 -4.63 -12.32 0.44
N GLY A 67 -5.76 -12.53 -0.21
CA GLY A 67 -7.09 -12.43 0.39
C GLY A 67 -7.48 -11.00 0.80
N VAL A 68 -6.88 -9.98 0.19
CA VAL A 68 -7.12 -8.58 0.56
C VAL A 68 -7.58 -7.74 -0.64
N VAL A 69 -8.53 -6.84 -0.39
CA VAL A 69 -8.99 -5.85 -1.38
C VAL A 69 -8.93 -4.47 -0.73
N PRO A 70 -8.00 -3.60 -1.14
CA PRO A 70 -7.86 -2.28 -0.55
C PRO A 70 -8.99 -1.34 -1.02
N ALA A 71 -9.42 -0.46 -0.11
CA ALA A 71 -10.37 0.62 -0.43
C ALA A 71 -9.74 1.71 -1.30
N TYR A 72 -8.44 1.90 -1.18
CA TYR A 72 -7.66 2.87 -1.94
C TYR A 72 -6.55 2.17 -2.71
N LEU A 73 -6.47 2.47 -4.00
CA LEU A 73 -5.45 1.96 -4.92
C LEU A 73 -5.07 3.09 -5.88
N GLU A 74 -3.77 3.37 -6.01
CA GLU A 74 -3.24 4.42 -6.89
C GLU A 74 -2.08 3.88 -7.71
N GLN A 75 -2.03 4.23 -8.97
CA GLN A 75 -0.91 3.90 -9.84
C GLN A 75 0.36 4.61 -9.38
N LEU A 76 1.45 3.85 -9.20
CA LEU A 76 2.76 4.39 -8.86
C LEU A 76 3.48 4.86 -10.12
N LYS A 77 3.96 3.92 -10.90
CA LYS A 77 4.62 4.10 -12.20
C LYS A 77 4.78 2.75 -12.93
N THR A 78 5.28 2.80 -14.14
CA THR A 78 5.67 1.63 -14.92
C THR A 78 7.15 1.33 -14.76
N TYR A 79 7.50 0.05 -14.64
CA TYR A 79 8.87 -0.46 -14.71
C TYR A 79 9.01 -1.36 -15.93
N SER A 80 10.10 -1.23 -16.67
CA SER A 80 10.32 -2.02 -17.88
C SER A 80 11.80 -2.30 -18.11
N GLY A 81 12.08 -3.37 -18.82
CA GLY A 81 13.44 -3.72 -19.21
C GLY A 81 13.63 -5.20 -19.52
N SER A 82 14.75 -5.50 -20.19
CA SER A 82 15.15 -6.87 -20.57
C SER A 82 15.78 -7.66 -19.40
N GLU A 83 16.29 -6.97 -18.39
CA GLU A 83 17.04 -7.59 -17.29
C GLU A 83 16.20 -7.80 -16.02
N ARG A 84 14.99 -7.20 -15.98
CA ARG A 84 14.15 -7.29 -14.79
C ARG A 84 13.44 -8.66 -14.63
N ASP A 85 13.25 -9.40 -15.72
CA ASP A 85 12.64 -10.73 -15.73
C ASP A 85 13.47 -11.67 -16.63
N PRO A 86 13.96 -12.82 -16.13
CA PRO A 86 14.79 -13.73 -16.92
C PRO A 86 14.06 -14.38 -18.10
N ARG A 87 12.74 -14.26 -18.16
CA ARG A 87 11.91 -14.82 -19.24
C ARG A 87 11.88 -13.94 -20.50
N GLY A 88 12.32 -12.67 -20.41
CA GLY A 88 12.40 -11.74 -21.54
C GLY A 88 12.06 -10.31 -21.15
N TYR A 89 11.94 -9.46 -22.18
CA TYR A 89 11.55 -8.07 -21.98
C TYR A 89 10.20 -7.98 -21.28
N SER A 90 10.16 -7.32 -20.15
CA SER A 90 8.94 -7.23 -19.35
C SER A 90 8.59 -5.79 -19.00
N VAL A 91 7.29 -5.55 -18.88
CA VAL A 91 6.70 -4.29 -18.44
C VAL A 91 5.76 -4.61 -17.29
N THR A 92 5.90 -3.94 -16.15
CA THR A 92 4.89 -4.00 -15.10
C THR A 92 4.36 -2.60 -14.79
N LEU A 93 3.05 -2.49 -14.71
CA LEU A 93 2.36 -1.33 -14.17
C LEU A 93 2.18 -1.56 -12.67
N VAL A 94 2.77 -0.69 -11.86
CA VAL A 94 2.74 -0.84 -10.40
C VAL A 94 1.69 0.07 -9.78
N TYR A 95 0.90 -0.52 -8.88
CA TYR A 95 0.00 0.17 -7.99
C TYR A 95 0.55 0.16 -6.56
N TYR A 96 0.18 1.15 -5.75
CA TYR A 96 0.33 1.08 -4.30
C TYR A 96 -0.99 1.35 -3.61
N ALA A 97 -1.15 0.77 -2.45
CA ALA A 97 -2.39 0.83 -1.69
C ALA A 97 -2.12 0.84 -0.19
N LEU A 98 -3.12 1.27 0.56
CA LEU A 98 -3.14 1.29 2.01
C LEU A 98 -4.36 0.53 2.52
N ILE A 99 -4.18 -0.21 3.60
CA ILE A 99 -5.27 -0.95 4.23
C ILE A 99 -5.07 -0.99 5.75
N GLY A 100 -6.16 -0.98 6.52
CA GLY A 100 -6.12 -1.34 7.92
C GLY A 100 -5.62 -2.79 8.07
N PHE A 101 -4.84 -3.06 9.11
CA PHE A 101 -4.25 -4.39 9.28
C PHE A 101 -5.32 -5.49 9.29
N GLN A 102 -5.09 -6.50 8.46
CA GLN A 102 -5.81 -7.76 8.47
C GLN A 102 -4.85 -8.90 8.17
N ALA A 103 -5.15 -10.11 8.64
CA ALA A 103 -4.33 -11.27 8.38
C ALA A 103 -4.29 -11.52 6.85
N ALA A 104 -3.08 -11.72 6.32
CA ALA A 104 -2.90 -12.11 4.94
C ALA A 104 -3.09 -13.64 4.83
N SER A 105 -3.69 -14.07 3.73
CA SER A 105 -3.84 -15.50 3.41
C SER A 105 -3.66 -15.70 1.91
N HIS A 106 -3.13 -16.86 1.52
CA HIS A 106 -2.97 -17.21 0.11
C HIS A 106 -4.05 -18.21 -0.31
N HIS A 107 -4.50 -18.10 -1.56
CA HIS A 107 -5.60 -18.91 -2.09
C HIS A 107 -5.28 -19.60 -3.42
N ILE A 108 -4.03 -19.49 -3.91
CA ILE A 108 -3.65 -20.08 -5.21
C ILE A 108 -2.31 -20.82 -5.15
N ALA A 109 -2.16 -21.85 -5.98
CA ALA A 109 -0.98 -22.73 -6.01
C ALA A 109 0.35 -22.03 -6.35
N SER A 110 0.33 -20.82 -6.90
CA SER A 110 1.55 -20.05 -7.20
C SER A 110 2.14 -19.29 -6.01
N VAL A 111 1.50 -19.37 -4.83
CA VAL A 111 1.92 -18.70 -3.59
C VAL A 111 2.09 -19.76 -2.49
N GLU A 112 3.29 -19.83 -1.91
CA GLU A 112 3.60 -20.71 -0.77
C GLU A 112 3.16 -20.08 0.56
N ASP A 113 3.32 -18.75 0.69
CA ASP A 113 3.02 -18.00 1.92
C ASP A 113 2.70 -16.54 1.59
N ALA A 114 2.01 -15.85 2.48
CA ALA A 114 1.72 -14.42 2.39
C ALA A 114 1.89 -13.75 3.76
N LYS A 115 2.76 -12.73 3.86
CA LYS A 115 3.10 -12.08 5.13
C LYS A 115 3.24 -10.58 5.02
N TRP A 116 2.93 -9.92 6.13
CA TRP A 116 3.27 -8.54 6.39
C TRP A 116 4.70 -8.45 6.93
N ILE A 117 5.58 -7.86 6.16
CA ILE A 117 7.00 -7.71 6.48
C ILE A 117 7.29 -6.24 6.80
N ASP A 118 8.11 -5.99 7.82
CA ASP A 118 8.56 -4.63 8.13
C ASP A 118 9.35 -4.03 6.97
N VAL A 119 8.97 -2.84 6.53
CA VAL A 119 9.70 -2.16 5.44
C VAL A 119 11.18 -1.94 5.80
N ALA A 120 11.49 -1.74 7.08
CA ALA A 120 12.87 -1.61 7.56
C ALA A 120 13.69 -2.91 7.43
N ALA A 121 13.04 -4.08 7.42
CA ALA A 121 13.69 -5.38 7.32
C ALA A 121 13.90 -5.88 5.88
N LEU A 122 13.47 -5.13 4.87
CA LEU A 122 13.54 -5.56 3.47
C LEU A 122 14.96 -5.81 2.96
N ASN A 123 15.97 -5.15 3.54
CA ASN A 123 17.35 -5.34 3.11
C ASN A 123 17.89 -6.73 3.43
N ASP A 124 17.36 -7.37 4.46
CA ASP A 124 17.76 -8.70 4.92
C ASP A 124 16.99 -9.82 4.22
N LEU A 125 16.03 -9.48 3.37
CA LEU A 125 15.13 -10.42 2.71
C LEU A 125 15.55 -10.69 1.27
N SER A 126 15.58 -11.95 0.85
CA SER A 126 15.77 -12.30 -0.56
C SER A 126 14.48 -12.08 -1.34
N MET A 127 14.49 -11.15 -2.27
CA MET A 127 13.33 -10.79 -3.08
C MET A 127 13.54 -11.11 -4.56
N ALA A 128 12.46 -11.51 -5.21
CA ALA A 128 12.42 -11.78 -6.65
C ALA A 128 12.39 -10.49 -7.46
N PHE A 129 12.93 -10.55 -8.68
CA PHE A 129 12.91 -9.45 -9.64
C PHE A 129 13.52 -8.15 -9.07
N ASP A 130 13.00 -7.02 -9.52
CA ASP A 130 13.30 -5.67 -9.02
C ASP A 130 12.34 -5.21 -7.90
N HIS A 131 11.61 -6.15 -7.28
CA HIS A 131 10.51 -5.83 -6.37
C HIS A 131 10.94 -5.05 -5.12
N ARG A 132 12.18 -5.26 -4.64
CA ARG A 132 12.72 -4.44 -3.54
C ARG A 132 12.80 -2.96 -3.94
N HIS A 133 13.32 -2.67 -5.12
CA HIS A 133 13.41 -1.30 -5.65
C HIS A 133 12.01 -0.67 -5.79
N ILE A 134 11.04 -1.44 -6.27
CA ILE A 134 9.65 -1.00 -6.38
C ILE A 134 9.06 -0.61 -5.02
N VAL A 135 9.31 -1.41 -3.96
CA VAL A 135 8.83 -1.08 -2.59
C VAL A 135 9.46 0.20 -2.08
N VAL A 136 10.76 0.42 -2.31
CA VAL A 136 11.45 1.66 -1.91
C VAL A 136 10.82 2.88 -2.58
N ASP A 137 10.57 2.83 -3.88
CA ASP A 137 9.93 3.91 -4.62
C ASP A 137 8.49 4.17 -4.14
N ALA A 138 7.73 3.10 -3.88
CA ALA A 138 6.37 3.21 -3.36
C ALA A 138 6.33 3.83 -1.95
N HIS A 139 7.28 3.44 -1.08
CA HIS A 139 7.40 4.03 0.26
C HIS A 139 7.74 5.52 0.19
N GLU A 140 8.66 5.91 -0.68
CA GLU A 140 9.00 7.33 -0.86
C GLU A 140 7.78 8.12 -1.39
N ARG A 141 7.02 7.58 -2.34
CA ARG A 141 5.76 8.18 -2.81
C ARG A 141 4.77 8.31 -1.66
N LEU A 142 4.61 7.27 -0.83
CA LEU A 142 3.71 7.27 0.30
C LEU A 142 4.10 8.32 1.36
N LYS A 143 5.39 8.46 1.68
CA LYS A 143 5.90 9.52 2.58
C LYS A 143 5.49 10.90 2.07
N GLN A 144 5.72 11.15 0.79
CA GLN A 144 5.35 12.44 0.19
C GLN A 144 3.84 12.68 0.27
N LYS A 145 3.02 11.68 -0.08
CA LYS A 145 1.56 11.78 0.01
C LYS A 145 1.08 12.02 1.45
N ALA A 146 1.66 11.33 2.43
CA ALA A 146 1.32 11.53 3.85
C ALA A 146 1.60 12.94 4.36
N LEU A 147 2.52 13.67 3.72
CA LEU A 147 2.84 15.05 4.10
C LEU A 147 1.79 16.06 3.61
N TYR A 148 1.03 15.76 2.55
CA TYR A 148 0.08 16.70 1.96
C TYR A 148 -1.32 16.14 1.71
N SER A 149 -1.65 14.98 2.27
CA SER A 149 -3.00 14.40 2.16
C SER A 149 -3.43 13.68 3.43
N MET A 150 -4.71 13.31 3.49
CA MET A 150 -5.26 12.45 4.55
C MET A 150 -5.18 10.95 4.23
N LEU A 151 -4.44 10.57 3.20
CA LEU A 151 -4.26 9.18 2.76
C LEU A 151 -3.95 8.17 3.90
N PRO A 152 -3.14 8.52 4.93
CA PRO A 152 -2.86 7.62 6.05
C PRO A 152 -4.09 7.08 6.80
N VAL A 153 -5.26 7.68 6.67
CA VAL A 153 -6.51 7.19 7.31
C VAL A 153 -6.87 5.77 6.86
N TYR A 154 -6.47 5.37 5.65
CA TYR A 154 -6.76 4.03 5.13
C TYR A 154 -5.96 2.90 5.81
N CYS A 155 -4.92 3.23 6.59
CA CYS A 155 -4.24 2.25 7.45
C CYS A 155 -4.96 2.02 8.79
N LEU A 156 -6.05 2.74 9.05
CA LEU A 156 -6.77 2.69 10.32
C LEU A 156 -8.05 1.84 10.20
N PRO A 157 -8.55 1.30 11.32
CA PRO A 157 -9.88 0.71 11.36
C PRO A 157 -10.95 1.80 11.12
N GLU A 158 -12.18 1.38 10.89
CA GLU A 158 -13.33 2.28 10.65
C GLU A 158 -13.45 3.39 11.71
N ARG A 159 -13.14 3.05 12.97
CA ARG A 159 -13.17 3.99 14.11
C ARG A 159 -11.81 4.05 14.76
N PHE A 160 -11.29 5.25 14.90
CA PHE A 160 -9.92 5.47 15.38
C PHE A 160 -9.79 6.75 16.20
N THR A 161 -8.71 6.87 16.95
CA THR A 161 -8.36 8.09 17.68
C THR A 161 -7.43 8.97 16.86
N VAL A 162 -7.39 10.27 17.15
CA VAL A 162 -6.36 11.19 16.60
C VAL A 162 -4.95 10.71 16.96
N GLY A 163 -4.78 10.04 18.13
CA GLY A 163 -3.50 9.45 18.52
C GLY A 163 -3.09 8.30 17.59
N ALA A 164 -4.02 7.43 17.19
CA ALA A 164 -3.76 6.37 16.23
C ALA A 164 -3.40 6.93 14.85
N LEU A 165 -4.12 7.94 14.35
CA LEU A 165 -3.79 8.62 13.09
C LEU A 165 -2.41 9.26 13.14
N LYS A 166 -2.07 9.92 14.28
CA LYS A 166 -0.71 10.46 14.49
C LYS A 166 0.34 9.37 14.36
N GLY A 167 0.17 8.25 15.06
CA GLY A 167 1.12 7.13 15.00
C GLY A 167 1.28 6.53 13.61
N VAL A 168 0.19 6.41 12.84
CA VAL A 168 0.25 5.95 11.44
C VAL A 168 1.05 6.91 10.57
N ILE A 169 0.79 8.21 10.67
CA ILE A 169 1.55 9.21 9.89
C ILE A 169 3.03 9.14 10.27
N GLU A 170 3.37 9.09 11.56
CA GLU A 170 4.75 9.02 12.05
C GLU A 170 5.47 7.77 11.58
N ALA A 171 4.80 6.61 11.59
CA ALA A 171 5.35 5.36 11.07
C ALA A 171 5.66 5.45 9.57
N ILE A 172 4.79 6.10 8.78
CA ILE A 172 4.99 6.29 7.34
C ILE A 172 6.16 7.23 7.05
N ILE A 173 6.21 8.39 7.72
CA ILE A 173 7.21 9.43 7.39
C ILE A 173 8.55 9.26 8.12
N GLY A 174 8.59 8.38 9.14
CA GLY A 174 9.79 8.11 9.92
C GLY A 174 10.21 9.24 10.87
N LYS A 175 9.31 10.13 11.26
CA LYS A 175 9.58 11.23 12.20
C LYS A 175 8.34 11.65 12.98
N GLU A 176 8.55 12.19 14.17
CA GLU A 176 7.47 12.73 14.99
C GLU A 176 6.80 13.96 14.37
N ILE A 177 5.50 14.11 14.62
CA ILE A 177 4.72 15.29 14.24
C ILE A 177 4.05 15.93 15.46
N GLN A 178 3.86 17.24 15.41
CA GLN A 178 3.19 17.97 16.46
C GLN A 178 1.66 17.74 16.38
N ARG A 179 1.05 17.36 17.52
CA ARG A 179 -0.41 17.16 17.61
C ARG A 179 -1.20 18.37 17.14
N LYS A 180 -0.76 19.59 17.46
CA LYS A 180 -1.43 20.84 17.04
C LYS A 180 -1.49 20.97 15.52
N SER A 181 -0.41 20.63 14.81
CA SER A 181 -0.36 20.63 13.35
C SER A 181 -1.30 19.60 12.74
N LEU A 182 -1.38 18.40 13.36
CA LEU A 182 -2.31 17.36 12.92
C LEU A 182 -3.77 17.79 13.12
N MET A 183 -4.12 18.37 14.28
CA MET A 183 -5.49 18.86 14.53
C MET A 183 -5.91 19.89 13.49
N ARG A 184 -5.06 20.88 13.19
CA ARG A 184 -5.35 21.86 12.14
C ARG A 184 -5.54 21.23 10.76
N ARG A 185 -4.76 20.17 10.45
CA ARG A 185 -4.91 19.42 9.20
C ARG A 185 -6.26 18.68 9.16
N ILE A 186 -6.68 18.06 10.24
CA ILE A 186 -7.98 17.38 10.36
C ILE A 186 -9.13 18.37 10.15
N GLU A 187 -9.08 19.52 10.81
CA GLU A 187 -10.06 20.60 10.66
C GLU A 187 -10.15 21.10 9.22
N ASN A 188 -9.01 21.39 8.59
CA ASN A 188 -8.96 21.88 7.21
C ASN A 188 -9.40 20.84 6.17
N ALA A 189 -9.19 19.55 6.45
CA ALA A 189 -9.58 18.47 5.54
C ALA A 189 -11.08 18.26 5.50
N ASP A 190 -11.75 18.51 6.61
CA ASP A 190 -13.18 18.23 6.82
C ASP A 190 -13.64 16.80 6.43
N MET A 191 -12.69 15.85 6.48
CA MET A 191 -12.92 14.44 6.12
C MET A 191 -13.39 13.57 7.28
N LEU A 192 -13.14 14.01 8.52
CA LEU A 192 -13.42 13.23 9.71
C LEU A 192 -14.63 13.78 10.45
N GLU A 193 -15.42 12.87 11.02
CA GLU A 193 -16.48 13.21 11.95
C GLU A 193 -16.24 12.55 13.30
N GLU A 194 -16.60 13.25 14.35
CA GLU A 194 -16.58 12.70 15.71
C GLU A 194 -17.71 11.70 15.89
N THR A 195 -17.43 10.63 16.61
CA THR A 195 -18.46 9.69 17.06
C THR A 195 -18.81 9.97 18.52
N ASP A 196 -19.91 9.41 19.02
CA ASP A 196 -20.26 9.49 20.45
C ASP A 196 -19.48 8.48 21.30
N GLU A 197 -18.48 7.79 20.71
CA GLU A 197 -17.74 6.72 21.34
C GLU A 197 -16.37 7.17 21.81
N TYR A 198 -15.89 6.51 22.86
CA TYR A 198 -14.60 6.75 23.47
C TYR A 198 -13.88 5.44 23.76
N VAL A 199 -12.57 5.43 23.64
CA VAL A 199 -11.70 4.32 24.05
C VAL A 199 -10.79 4.75 25.18
N ALA A 200 -10.54 3.84 26.14
CA ALA A 200 -9.58 4.08 27.22
C ALA A 200 -8.15 4.08 26.65
N THR A 201 -7.40 5.14 26.94
CA THR A 201 -5.96 5.25 26.61
C THR A 201 -5.20 5.51 27.90
N GLY A 202 -4.81 4.44 28.58
CA GLY A 202 -4.27 4.53 29.93
C GLY A 202 -5.29 5.13 30.90
N ARG A 203 -4.93 6.25 31.58
CA ARG A 203 -5.81 6.93 32.54
C ARG A 203 -6.81 7.92 31.91
N ARG A 204 -6.80 8.09 30.58
CA ARG A 204 -7.65 9.05 29.87
C ARG A 204 -8.58 8.33 28.91
N ARG A 205 -9.68 9.00 28.54
CA ARG A 205 -10.55 8.56 27.45
C ARG A 205 -10.25 9.39 26.21
N ALA A 206 -10.08 8.74 25.07
CA ALA A 206 -9.90 9.39 23.77
C ALA A 206 -11.16 9.19 22.95
N LYS A 207 -11.62 10.27 22.32
CA LYS A 207 -12.76 10.27 21.41
C LYS A 207 -12.41 9.51 20.15
N LEU A 208 -13.36 8.75 19.61
CA LEU A 208 -13.24 8.07 18.33
C LEU A 208 -13.76 8.96 17.20
N TYR A 209 -13.10 8.86 16.07
CA TYR A 209 -13.40 9.51 14.80
C TYR A 209 -13.62 8.45 13.73
N ARG A 210 -14.34 8.80 12.68
CA ARG A 210 -14.44 8.02 11.45
C ARG A 210 -14.32 8.91 10.23
N VAL A 211 -14.03 8.34 9.08
CA VAL A 211 -14.08 9.06 7.81
C VAL A 211 -15.54 9.27 7.41
N LYS A 212 -15.90 10.47 7.01
CA LYS A 212 -17.24 10.80 6.52
C LYS A 212 -17.57 9.99 5.26
N SER A 213 -18.81 9.56 5.11
CA SER A 213 -19.26 8.84 3.91
C SER A 213 -19.23 9.75 2.68
N GLY A 214 -18.76 9.20 1.55
CA GLY A 214 -18.82 9.90 0.25
C GLY A 214 -17.80 11.04 0.07
N VAL A 215 -16.79 11.13 0.94
CA VAL A 215 -15.72 12.14 0.81
C VAL A 215 -14.51 11.54 0.11
N ASP A 216 -13.98 12.26 -0.86
CA ASP A 216 -12.71 11.96 -1.49
C ASP A 216 -11.53 12.40 -0.61
N ILE A 217 -10.33 11.85 -0.90
CA ILE A 217 -9.12 12.21 -0.16
C ILE A 217 -8.79 13.67 -0.37
N THR A 218 -8.76 14.42 0.73
CA THR A 218 -8.32 15.82 0.72
C THR A 218 -6.80 15.89 0.55
N HIS A 219 -6.37 16.67 -0.43
CA HIS A 219 -4.99 17.08 -0.64
C HIS A 219 -4.80 18.52 -0.16
N PHE A 220 -3.73 18.75 0.59
CA PHE A 220 -3.38 20.11 1.05
C PHE A 220 -2.42 20.76 0.07
N GLU A 221 -2.56 22.08 -0.12
CA GLU A 221 -1.57 22.83 -0.86
C GLU A 221 -0.21 22.77 -0.15
N ARG A 222 0.85 22.47 -0.91
CA ARG A 222 2.21 22.64 -0.43
C ARG A 222 2.51 24.14 -0.45
N ASN A 223 2.67 24.75 0.72
CA ASN A 223 3.14 26.12 0.80
C ASN A 223 4.54 26.19 0.17
N LEU A 224 4.63 26.83 -1.00
CA LEU A 224 5.88 27.23 -1.65
C LEU A 224 6.40 28.57 -1.10
N SER A 225 5.74 29.14 -0.08
CA SER A 225 6.23 30.34 0.57
C SER A 225 7.54 30.04 1.29
N ALA A 226 8.58 30.68 0.77
CA ALA A 226 9.90 30.77 1.39
C ALA A 226 9.82 31.46 2.76
#